data_2206c6600b2b5ef053d6cdeae3b6946b
#
_entry.id   2206c6600b2b5ef053d6cdeae3b6946b
#
_cell.length_a   1.000
_cell.length_b   1.000
_cell.length_c   1.000
_cell.angle_alpha   90.00
_cell.angle_beta   90.00
_cell.angle_gamma   90.00
#
_symmetry.space_group_name_H-M   'P 1'
#
loop_
_entity.id
_entity.type
_entity.pdbx_description
1 polymer ?
#
loop_
_entity_poly.entity_id
_entity_poly.type
_entity_poly.pdbx_seq_one_letter_code
_entity_poly.pdbx_strand_id
1 'polypeptide(L)'
;RTGLLPSQQLEAIYRRAVLLMEQRDQVYAQLQTQLQAYGVCEVSPGQLAGKDKDFLKTYFKTQLLPILSPQIVDINHPFPHLQNKSVYVVARLHGKDRSLFGIVPVLPPPPR
;
A
#
# COMPACT_ATOMS: atom_id res chain seq x y z
N ARG A 1 -36.24 -3.83 8.56
CA ARG A 1 -35.45 -3.41 9.73
C ARG A 1 -35.00 -4.68 10.44
N THR A 2 -33.71 -4.91 10.58
CA THR A 2 -33.11 -6.16 11.10
C THR A 2 -33.25 -6.33 12.62
N GLY A 3 -33.78 -5.37 13.35
CA GLY A 3 -33.88 -5.41 14.81
C GLY A 3 -32.55 -5.39 15.58
N LEU A 4 -31.40 -5.37 14.88
CA LEU A 4 -30.07 -5.33 15.47
C LEU A 4 -29.65 -3.90 15.82
N LEU A 5 -28.94 -3.75 16.92
CA LEU A 5 -28.24 -2.49 17.25
C LEU A 5 -27.13 -2.21 16.24
N PRO A 6 -26.75 -0.93 16.00
CA PRO A 6 -25.67 -0.59 15.06
C PRO A 6 -24.35 -1.30 15.36
N SER A 7 -23.98 -1.46 16.63
CA SER A 7 -22.77 -2.19 17.06
C SER A 7 -22.83 -3.67 16.68
N GLN A 8 -23.98 -4.30 16.86
CA GLN A 8 -24.19 -5.71 16.47
C GLN A 8 -24.14 -5.91 14.96
N GLN A 9 -24.67 -4.94 14.21
CA GLN A 9 -24.58 -4.96 12.74
C GLN A 9 -23.13 -4.85 12.28
N LEU A 10 -22.34 -3.92 12.85
CA LEU A 10 -20.92 -3.77 12.54
C LEU A 10 -20.14 -5.03 12.86
N GLU A 11 -20.37 -5.64 14.01
CA GLU A 11 -19.69 -6.87 14.39
C GLU A 11 -20.01 -8.02 13.42
N ALA A 12 -21.27 -8.17 13.02
CA ALA A 12 -21.67 -9.18 12.03
C ALA A 12 -21.02 -8.93 10.66
N ILE A 13 -20.94 -7.66 10.23
CA ILE A 13 -20.26 -7.27 9.00
C ILE A 13 -18.77 -7.61 9.07
N TYR A 14 -18.09 -7.24 10.15
CA TYR A 14 -16.66 -7.52 10.30
C TYR A 14 -16.35 -9.02 10.31
N ARG A 15 -17.12 -9.82 11.05
CA ARG A 15 -16.97 -11.28 11.01
C ARG A 15 -17.11 -11.84 9.60
N ARG A 16 -18.10 -11.37 8.85
CA ARG A 16 -18.29 -11.83 7.46
C ARG A 16 -17.19 -11.35 6.52
N ALA A 17 -16.75 -10.11 6.70
CA ALA A 17 -15.67 -9.52 5.90
C ALA A 17 -14.34 -10.28 6.06
N VAL A 18 -13.98 -10.67 7.28
CA VAL A 18 -12.75 -11.47 7.54
C VAL A 18 -12.80 -12.77 6.77
N LEU A 19 -13.89 -13.52 6.83
CA LEU A 19 -14.03 -14.79 6.10
C LEU A 19 -13.93 -14.59 4.57
N LEU A 20 -14.53 -13.52 4.05
CA LEU A 20 -14.44 -13.20 2.62
C LEU A 20 -13.01 -12.81 2.21
N MET A 21 -12.29 -12.10 3.06
CA MET A 21 -10.88 -11.77 2.82
C MET A 21 -10.01 -13.01 2.78
N GLU A 22 -10.19 -13.94 3.71
CA GLU A 22 -9.48 -15.22 3.72
C GLU A 22 -9.76 -16.04 2.45
N GLN A 23 -11.03 -16.14 2.04
CA GLN A 23 -11.40 -16.82 0.79
C GLN A 23 -10.77 -16.15 -0.44
N ARG A 24 -10.78 -14.82 -0.50
CA ARG A 24 -10.11 -14.06 -1.57
C ARG A 24 -8.63 -14.39 -1.64
N ASP A 25 -7.95 -14.40 -0.50
CA ASP A 25 -6.51 -14.64 -0.43
C ASP A 25 -6.15 -16.07 -0.85
N GLN A 26 -6.99 -17.06 -0.49
CA GLN A 26 -6.85 -18.44 -0.96
C GLN A 26 -7.01 -18.55 -2.47
N VAL A 27 -8.07 -17.94 -3.04
CA VAL A 27 -8.29 -17.92 -4.48
C VAL A 27 -7.15 -17.23 -5.22
N TYR A 28 -6.66 -16.11 -4.66
CA TYR A 28 -5.52 -15.40 -5.23
C TYR A 28 -4.24 -16.27 -5.28
N ALA A 29 -3.94 -16.98 -4.20
CA ALA A 29 -2.79 -17.89 -4.15
C ALA A 29 -2.90 -19.03 -5.18
N GLN A 30 -4.11 -19.58 -5.37
CA GLN A 30 -4.36 -20.59 -6.40
C GLN A 30 -4.16 -20.03 -7.82
N LEU A 31 -4.67 -18.82 -8.08
CA LEU A 31 -4.48 -18.14 -9.36
C LEU A 31 -3.00 -17.86 -9.65
N GLN A 32 -2.24 -17.39 -8.66
CA GLN A 32 -0.80 -17.18 -8.81
C GLN A 32 -0.07 -18.46 -9.22
N THR A 33 -0.41 -19.58 -8.59
CA THR A 33 0.17 -20.89 -8.94
C THR A 33 -0.17 -21.29 -10.37
N GLN A 34 -1.41 -21.09 -10.81
CA GLN A 34 -1.83 -21.39 -12.18
C GLN A 34 -1.15 -20.48 -13.21
N LEU A 35 -1.02 -19.18 -12.91
CA LEU A 35 -0.38 -18.21 -13.79
C LEU A 35 1.11 -18.51 -14.02
N GLN A 36 1.79 -19.10 -13.04
CA GLN A 36 3.18 -19.54 -13.20
C GLN A 36 3.35 -20.54 -14.33
N ALA A 37 2.38 -21.43 -14.54
CA ALA A 37 2.41 -22.40 -15.66
C ALA A 37 2.36 -21.70 -17.03
N TYR A 38 1.85 -20.47 -17.08
CA TYR A 38 1.81 -19.64 -18.29
C TYR A 38 2.95 -18.62 -18.38
N GLY A 39 3.95 -18.73 -17.50
CA GLY A 39 5.10 -17.81 -17.46
C GLY A 39 4.82 -16.45 -16.85
N VAL A 40 3.67 -16.26 -16.18
CA VAL A 40 3.32 -15.03 -15.48
C VAL A 40 3.58 -15.23 -14.00
N CYS A 41 4.57 -14.48 -13.48
CA CYS A 41 4.98 -14.54 -12.07
C CYS A 41 4.93 -13.16 -11.45
N GLU A 42 4.36 -13.07 -10.26
CA GLU A 42 4.49 -11.89 -9.42
C GLU A 42 5.78 -12.00 -8.60
N VAL A 43 6.62 -11.00 -8.70
CA VAL A 43 7.90 -10.97 -7.98
C VAL A 43 8.00 -9.70 -7.13
N SER A 44 8.52 -9.85 -5.93
CA SER A 44 8.80 -8.69 -5.07
C SER A 44 10.01 -7.91 -5.59
N PRO A 45 10.04 -6.58 -5.45
CA PRO A 45 11.17 -5.76 -5.87
C PRO A 45 12.53 -6.23 -5.32
N GLY A 46 12.54 -6.80 -4.11
CA GLY A 46 13.75 -7.33 -3.47
C GLY A 46 14.29 -8.61 -4.12
N GLN A 47 13.48 -9.32 -4.89
CA GLN A 47 13.84 -10.57 -5.59
C GLN A 47 14.40 -10.30 -6.99
N LEU A 48 14.25 -9.07 -7.50
CA LEU A 48 14.72 -8.69 -8.82
C LEU A 48 16.25 -8.55 -8.83
N ALA A 49 16.87 -9.01 -9.92
CA ALA A 49 18.29 -8.93 -10.16
C ALA A 49 18.58 -8.44 -11.59
N GLY A 50 19.84 -7.99 -11.84
CA GLY A 50 20.30 -7.61 -13.17
C GLY A 50 19.42 -6.56 -13.83
N LYS A 51 19.06 -6.78 -15.09
CA LYS A 51 18.33 -5.82 -15.93
C LYS A 51 16.95 -5.45 -15.39
N ASP A 52 16.25 -6.38 -14.75
CA ASP A 52 14.90 -6.15 -14.21
C ASP A 52 14.96 -5.19 -13.03
N LYS A 53 15.97 -5.33 -12.18
CA LYS A 53 16.21 -4.41 -11.07
C LYS A 53 16.58 -3.00 -11.56
N ASP A 54 17.38 -2.90 -12.60
CA ASP A 54 17.77 -1.62 -13.19
C ASP A 54 16.59 -0.94 -13.88
N PHE A 55 15.76 -1.72 -14.58
CA PHE A 55 14.50 -1.24 -15.15
C PHE A 55 13.58 -0.67 -14.05
N LEU A 56 13.36 -1.43 -12.97
CA LEU A 56 12.50 -0.98 -11.87
C LEU A 56 13.02 0.30 -11.22
N LYS A 57 14.34 0.41 -11.01
CA LYS A 57 14.95 1.63 -10.48
C LYS A 57 14.75 2.83 -11.40
N THR A 58 14.94 2.61 -12.70
CA THR A 58 14.76 3.67 -13.71
C THR A 58 13.29 4.09 -13.74
N TYR A 59 12.37 3.14 -13.79
CA TYR A 59 10.92 3.42 -13.75
C TYR A 59 10.54 4.22 -12.49
N PHE A 60 11.02 3.80 -11.33
CA PHE A 60 10.76 4.53 -10.09
C PHE A 60 11.26 5.98 -10.17
N LYS A 61 12.51 6.19 -10.61
CA LYS A 61 13.11 7.52 -10.69
C LYS A 61 12.42 8.44 -11.70
N THR A 62 12.01 7.90 -12.84
CA THR A 62 11.49 8.71 -13.96
C THR A 62 9.98 8.86 -13.94
N GLN A 63 9.26 7.88 -13.43
CA GLN A 63 7.80 7.85 -13.48
C GLN A 63 7.15 8.08 -12.12
N LEU A 64 7.68 7.46 -11.05
CA LEU A 64 7.03 7.52 -9.73
C LEU A 64 7.56 8.67 -8.88
N LEU A 65 8.87 8.81 -8.76
CA LEU A 65 9.47 9.81 -7.89
C LEU A 65 9.01 11.27 -8.18
N PRO A 66 8.86 11.70 -9.44
CA PRO A 66 8.41 13.07 -9.75
C PRO A 66 6.98 13.38 -9.30
N ILE A 67 6.13 12.37 -9.20
CA ILE A 67 4.72 12.54 -8.79
C ILE A 67 4.51 12.33 -7.28
N LEU A 68 5.50 11.78 -6.58
CA LEU A 68 5.46 11.69 -5.13
C LEU A 68 5.68 13.06 -4.52
N SER A 69 4.85 13.43 -3.56
CA SER A 69 4.95 14.69 -2.82
C SER A 69 5.19 14.40 -1.34
N PRO A 70 6.42 14.02 -0.97
CA PRO A 70 6.74 13.75 0.43
C PRO A 70 6.62 15.03 1.26
N GLN A 71 5.96 14.93 2.42
CA GLN A 71 5.84 16.01 3.38
C GLN A 71 6.61 15.63 4.65
N ILE A 72 7.39 16.56 5.16
CA ILE A 72 8.11 16.36 6.42
C ILE A 72 7.32 17.06 7.54
N VAL A 73 7.09 16.31 8.60
CA VAL A 73 6.44 16.81 9.82
C VAL A 73 7.52 17.04 10.86
N ASP A 74 7.63 18.29 11.29
CA ASP A 74 8.52 18.71 12.35
C ASP A 74 7.87 19.84 13.17
N ILE A 75 8.64 20.48 14.04
CA ILE A 75 8.15 21.57 14.89
C ILE A 75 7.69 22.81 14.09
N ASN A 76 8.22 23.01 12.89
CA ASN A 76 7.89 24.13 12.01
C ASN A 76 6.86 23.75 10.93
N HIS A 77 6.71 22.44 10.68
CA HIS A 77 5.80 21.90 9.67
C HIS A 77 4.81 20.97 10.37
N PRO A 78 3.62 21.48 10.72
CA PRO A 78 2.61 20.73 11.46
C PRO A 78 2.11 19.55 10.64
N PHE A 79 1.49 18.59 11.33
CA PHE A 79 0.93 17.40 10.71
C PHE A 79 -0.08 17.78 9.61
N PRO A 80 0.07 17.30 8.38
CA PRO A 80 -0.79 17.67 7.28
C PRO A 80 -2.20 17.10 7.45
N HIS A 81 -3.18 17.77 6.86
CA HIS A 81 -4.52 17.23 6.75
C HIS A 81 -4.52 16.02 5.81
N LEU A 82 -4.79 14.83 6.35
CA LEU A 82 -4.86 13.61 5.57
C LEU A 82 -6.24 13.47 4.92
N GLN A 83 -6.24 13.18 3.64
CA GLN A 83 -7.46 12.95 2.88
C GLN A 83 -8.13 11.64 3.35
N ASN A 84 -9.43 11.69 3.61
CA ASN A 84 -10.20 10.50 4.00
C ASN A 84 -10.15 9.42 2.91
N LYS A 85 -10.15 8.16 3.32
CA LYS A 85 -10.09 6.97 2.43
C LYS A 85 -8.84 6.90 1.54
N SER A 86 -7.78 7.64 1.86
CA SER A 86 -6.49 7.58 1.20
C SER A 86 -5.47 6.81 2.03
N VAL A 87 -4.53 6.18 1.36
CA VAL A 87 -3.43 5.45 1.99
C VAL A 87 -2.18 6.32 1.96
N TYR A 88 -1.43 6.33 3.06
CA TYR A 88 -0.19 7.06 3.19
C TYR A 88 0.91 6.15 3.71
N VAL A 89 2.10 6.33 3.22
CA VAL A 89 3.30 5.75 3.82
C VAL A 89 3.87 6.76 4.80
N VAL A 90 4.06 6.35 6.04
CA VAL A 90 4.69 7.15 7.08
C VAL A 90 6.05 6.56 7.40
N ALA A 91 7.10 7.36 7.26
CA ALA A 91 8.46 6.98 7.58
C ALA A 91 9.00 7.80 8.75
N ARG A 92 9.59 7.14 9.73
CA ARG A 92 10.35 7.81 10.77
C ARG A 92 11.77 8.06 10.28
N LEU A 93 12.15 9.34 10.22
CA LEU A 93 13.46 9.77 9.78
C LEU A 93 14.33 10.08 11.00
N HIS A 94 15.50 9.51 11.06
CA HIS A 94 16.48 9.77 12.12
C HIS A 94 17.55 10.73 11.59
N GLY A 95 17.57 11.94 12.11
CA GLY A 95 18.66 12.88 11.94
C GLY A 95 19.65 12.82 13.13
N LYS A 96 20.73 13.59 13.07
CA LYS A 96 21.76 13.60 14.13
C LYS A 96 21.19 13.95 15.51
N ASP A 97 20.18 14.83 15.61
CA ASP A 97 19.62 15.29 16.87
C ASP A 97 18.08 15.32 16.93
N ARG A 98 17.40 14.86 15.87
CA ARG A 98 15.95 14.95 15.77
C ARG A 98 15.34 13.72 15.13
N SER A 99 14.16 13.35 15.61
CA SER A 99 13.29 12.38 14.96
C SER A 99 12.20 13.14 14.21
N LEU A 100 12.12 12.94 12.91
CA LEU A 100 11.14 13.57 12.02
C LEU A 100 10.24 12.48 11.43
N PHE A 101 9.08 12.87 10.93
CA PHE A 101 8.22 11.99 10.16
C PHE A 101 8.12 12.47 8.72
N GLY A 102 8.32 11.54 7.78
CA GLY A 102 8.00 11.74 6.39
C GLY A 102 6.66 11.11 6.07
N ILE A 103 5.76 11.84 5.42
CA ILE A 103 4.45 11.35 4.99
C ILE A 103 4.39 11.43 3.48
N VAL A 104 4.08 10.32 2.84
CA VAL A 104 3.98 10.22 1.38
C VAL A 104 2.61 9.68 1.01
N PRO A 105 1.79 10.40 0.24
CA PRO A 105 0.53 9.86 -0.25
C PRO A 105 0.80 8.71 -1.23
N VAL A 106 0.07 7.61 -1.07
CA VAL A 106 0.06 6.53 -2.05
C VAL A 106 -0.92 6.90 -3.15
N LEU A 107 -0.39 7.25 -4.30
CA LEU A 107 -1.20 7.57 -5.47
C LEU A 107 -1.81 6.28 -6.05
N PRO A 108 -3.02 6.35 -6.61
CA PRO A 108 -3.54 5.23 -7.38
C PRO A 108 -2.58 4.93 -8.53
N PRO A 109 -2.43 3.65 -8.93
CA PRO A 109 -1.57 3.31 -10.05
C PRO A 109 -2.03 4.09 -11.29
N PRO A 110 -1.11 4.55 -12.13
CA PRO A 110 -1.46 5.22 -13.38
C PRO A 110 -2.35 4.29 -14.21
N PRO A 111 -3.33 4.83 -14.95
CA PRO A 111 -4.15 4.02 -15.84
C PRO A 111 -3.24 3.29 -16.83
N ARG A 112 -3.53 2.00 -17.02
CA ARG A 112 -2.79 1.14 -17.96
C ARG A 112 -3.08 1.53 -19.40
#